data_931f2470ec516af353f2f67e3cec8564
#
_entry.id   931f2470ec516af353f2f67e3cec8564
#
_cell.length_a   1.000
_cell.length_b   1.000
_cell.length_c   1.000
_cell.angle_alpha   90.00
_cell.angle_beta   90.00
_cell.angle_gamma   90.00
#
_symmetry.space_group_name_H-M   'P 1'
#
loop_
_entity.id
_entity.type
_entity.pdbx_description
1 polymer ?
#
loop_
_entity_poly.entity_id
_entity_poly.type
_entity_poly.pdbx_seq_one_letter_code
_entity_poly.pdbx_strand_id
1 'polypeptide(L)'
;ARTFAEDMGYPVVIRPSFTMGGLGSGFAHTEQDLVRMVTDGLHQSPTHEVLLEESILGWKEYELELMRDHADNCVVVCSIENVDPVGVHTGDSITVAPALTLTDREFQRLRDIGIDIIRRVGVDTGGCNIQFAVDPDTGRVIVIEMNPRVSRSSALASKATGFPIAKIAAKLALGYRLDEIPNDITKETPASFEPTLDYIVVKVPRFAFEKFPKADRTLTTTMKSVGEAMALGRNFSQALNKALRSLEQRGSSFHWEETTHSAAELLERAKVPTDGRIVTVQQALRQGATVEQVYQATGIDPWFVDQVALINEVAEAVAAAPELDEQILRHAKEHGLSDSQIAQLRGLTEAEVRSLRHARGVRPVFKTVDTCAGEFPAYTPYHYSSYDQESEVQATSRDKIVILGSGPNRIGQGIEFDYSCVHAAFSLAETGVETIMVNCNPETVSTDYDTSDRLYFE
;
A
#
# COMPACT_ATOMS: atom_id res chain seq x y z
N ALA A 1 -33.80 -14.06 6.08
CA ALA A 1 -33.06 -12.79 6.12
C ALA A 1 -33.63 -11.85 7.18
N ARG A 2 -34.92 -11.50 7.11
CA ARG A 2 -35.54 -10.52 8.03
C ARG A 2 -35.37 -10.91 9.50
N THR A 3 -35.78 -12.11 9.90
CA THR A 3 -35.68 -12.60 11.27
C THR A 3 -34.22 -12.54 11.77
N PHE A 4 -33.27 -12.92 10.93
CA PHE A 4 -31.84 -12.85 11.26
C PHE A 4 -31.36 -11.42 11.48
N ALA A 5 -31.79 -10.48 10.63
CA ALA A 5 -31.44 -9.07 10.77
C ALA A 5 -32.09 -8.40 12.00
N GLU A 6 -33.32 -8.86 12.38
CA GLU A 6 -33.98 -8.41 13.61
C GLU A 6 -33.22 -8.86 14.85
N ASP A 7 -32.69 -10.08 14.88
CA ASP A 7 -31.93 -10.62 15.99
C ASP A 7 -30.53 -9.99 16.13
N MET A 8 -29.85 -9.67 14.97
CA MET A 8 -28.50 -9.09 14.98
C MET A 8 -28.48 -7.57 15.10
N GLY A 9 -29.53 -6.90 14.64
CA GLY A 9 -29.56 -5.46 14.46
C GLY A 9 -28.92 -5.00 13.14
N TYR A 10 -29.23 -3.75 12.76
CA TYR A 10 -28.66 -3.11 11.57
C TYR A 10 -27.42 -2.27 11.92
N PRO A 11 -26.47 -2.10 10.98
CA PRO A 11 -26.46 -2.63 9.62
C PRO A 11 -26.10 -4.12 9.56
N VAL A 12 -26.60 -4.82 8.51
CA VAL A 12 -26.29 -6.22 8.20
C VAL A 12 -25.47 -6.28 6.92
N VAL A 13 -24.44 -7.10 6.88
CA VAL A 13 -23.65 -7.35 5.67
C VAL A 13 -24.30 -8.46 4.85
N ILE A 14 -24.39 -8.23 3.54
CA ILE A 14 -24.91 -9.19 2.58
C ILE A 14 -23.76 -9.59 1.64
N ARG A 15 -23.48 -10.89 1.52
CA ARG A 15 -22.45 -11.42 0.62
C ARG A 15 -23.04 -12.51 -0.25
N PRO A 16 -23.24 -12.30 -1.56
CA PRO A 16 -23.66 -13.34 -2.48
C PRO A 16 -22.56 -14.40 -2.59
N SER A 17 -22.95 -15.68 -2.52
CA SER A 17 -22.03 -16.80 -2.63
C SER A 17 -21.44 -16.91 -4.04
N PHE A 18 -20.14 -17.24 -4.14
CA PHE A 18 -19.41 -17.46 -5.40
C PHE A 18 -19.36 -16.24 -6.34
N THR A 19 -19.43 -15.01 -5.80
CA THR A 19 -19.14 -13.78 -6.54
C THR A 19 -17.70 -13.33 -6.29
N MET A 20 -17.15 -12.53 -7.21
CA MET A 20 -15.77 -12.01 -7.12
C MET A 20 -15.76 -10.50 -7.00
N GLY A 21 -14.72 -9.96 -6.34
CA GLY A 21 -14.52 -8.51 -6.22
C GLY A 21 -15.63 -7.78 -5.47
N GLY A 22 -16.31 -8.46 -4.54
CA GLY A 22 -17.41 -7.86 -3.77
C GLY A 22 -18.70 -7.63 -4.55
N LEU A 23 -18.85 -8.21 -5.75
CA LEU A 23 -20.03 -8.01 -6.59
C LEU A 23 -21.31 -8.41 -5.86
N GLY A 24 -22.27 -7.48 -5.74
CA GLY A 24 -23.53 -7.66 -5.04
C GLY A 24 -23.42 -7.66 -3.51
N SER A 25 -22.22 -7.55 -2.94
CA SER A 25 -22.02 -7.37 -1.50
C SER A 25 -22.31 -5.93 -1.07
N GLY A 26 -22.68 -5.76 0.19
CA GLY A 26 -22.90 -4.43 0.76
C GLY A 26 -23.54 -4.45 2.14
N PHE A 27 -23.85 -3.26 2.64
CA PHE A 27 -24.43 -3.06 3.95
C PHE A 27 -25.90 -2.64 3.83
N ALA A 28 -26.80 -3.40 4.44
CA ALA A 28 -28.20 -3.01 4.59
C ALA A 28 -28.37 -2.24 5.90
N HIS A 29 -28.73 -0.97 5.83
CA HIS A 29 -28.97 -0.13 6.98
C HIS A 29 -30.44 -0.17 7.43
N THR A 30 -31.33 -0.64 6.55
CA THR A 30 -32.76 -0.72 6.78
C THR A 30 -33.30 -2.05 6.27
N GLU A 31 -34.54 -2.42 6.71
CA GLU A 31 -35.22 -3.59 6.17
C GLU A 31 -35.47 -3.49 4.66
N GLN A 32 -35.72 -2.29 4.13
CA GLN A 32 -35.91 -2.09 2.70
C GLN A 32 -34.62 -2.36 1.92
N ASP A 33 -33.47 -1.90 2.44
CA ASP A 33 -32.16 -2.21 1.85
C ASP A 33 -31.90 -3.70 1.89
N LEU A 34 -32.17 -4.35 3.03
CA LEU A 34 -32.00 -5.80 3.18
C LEU A 34 -32.77 -6.57 2.11
N VAL A 35 -34.06 -6.29 1.94
CA VAL A 35 -34.90 -6.98 0.97
C VAL A 35 -34.38 -6.78 -0.46
N ARG A 36 -34.04 -5.57 -0.83
CA ARG A 36 -33.50 -5.24 -2.15
C ARG A 36 -32.19 -5.98 -2.39
N MET A 37 -31.22 -5.83 -1.49
CA MET A 37 -29.88 -6.38 -1.65
C MET A 37 -29.85 -7.90 -1.59
N VAL A 38 -30.65 -8.53 -0.74
CA VAL A 38 -30.78 -9.99 -0.71
C VAL A 38 -31.39 -10.49 -2.03
N THR A 39 -32.41 -9.83 -2.55
CA THR A 39 -33.00 -10.21 -3.84
C THR A 39 -31.99 -10.12 -4.98
N ASP A 40 -31.27 -9.00 -5.07
CA ASP A 40 -30.23 -8.80 -6.07
C ASP A 40 -29.07 -9.80 -5.91
N GLY A 41 -28.66 -10.06 -4.68
CA GLY A 41 -27.60 -11.02 -4.37
C GLY A 41 -27.95 -12.47 -4.74
N LEU A 42 -29.20 -12.88 -4.50
CA LEU A 42 -29.70 -14.20 -4.93
C LEU A 42 -29.72 -14.35 -6.45
N HIS A 43 -29.98 -13.25 -7.19
CA HIS A 43 -29.92 -13.28 -8.66
C HIS A 43 -28.48 -13.31 -9.18
N GLN A 44 -27.54 -12.68 -8.49
CA GLN A 44 -26.14 -12.61 -8.90
C GLN A 44 -25.35 -13.87 -8.51
N SER A 45 -25.75 -14.55 -7.44
CA SER A 45 -25.12 -15.79 -7.00
C SER A 45 -25.46 -16.94 -7.93
N PRO A 46 -24.48 -17.67 -8.48
CA PRO A 46 -24.72 -18.87 -9.30
C PRO A 46 -25.48 -19.98 -8.57
N THR A 47 -25.38 -20.02 -7.24
CA THR A 47 -26.06 -21.00 -6.37
C THR A 47 -27.36 -20.45 -5.77
N HIS A 48 -27.71 -19.18 -6.07
CA HIS A 48 -28.85 -18.48 -5.47
C HIS A 48 -28.81 -18.44 -3.94
N GLU A 49 -27.62 -18.18 -3.40
CA GLU A 49 -27.37 -18.11 -1.97
C GLU A 49 -26.73 -16.77 -1.60
N VAL A 50 -27.10 -16.25 -0.43
CA VAL A 50 -26.45 -15.10 0.19
C VAL A 50 -26.12 -15.43 1.64
N LEU A 51 -24.96 -14.98 2.08
CA LEU A 51 -24.55 -14.98 3.47
C LEU A 51 -24.96 -13.64 4.10
N LEU A 52 -25.50 -13.71 5.32
CA LEU A 52 -25.82 -12.54 6.15
C LEU A 52 -24.88 -12.56 7.35
N GLU A 53 -24.20 -11.46 7.58
CA GLU A 53 -23.17 -11.34 8.60
C GLU A 53 -23.39 -10.10 9.47
N GLU A 54 -22.88 -10.14 10.69
CA GLU A 54 -22.74 -8.97 11.56
C GLU A 54 -21.90 -7.90 10.86
N SER A 55 -22.28 -6.65 10.98
CA SER A 55 -21.53 -5.54 10.40
C SER A 55 -20.27 -5.27 11.21
N ILE A 56 -19.16 -5.21 10.50
CA ILE A 56 -17.86 -4.76 11.01
C ILE A 56 -17.45 -3.42 10.38
N LEU A 57 -18.44 -2.65 9.90
CA LEU A 57 -18.20 -1.35 9.28
C LEU A 57 -17.47 -0.42 10.25
N GLY A 58 -16.41 0.20 9.77
CA GLY A 58 -15.60 1.12 10.58
C GLY A 58 -14.50 0.44 11.40
N TRP A 59 -14.41 -0.90 11.41
CA TRP A 59 -13.31 -1.60 12.06
C TRP A 59 -12.01 -1.43 11.28
N LYS A 60 -10.87 -1.57 11.96
CA LYS A 60 -9.54 -1.56 11.34
C LYS A 60 -9.34 -2.83 10.52
N GLU A 61 -8.69 -2.72 9.37
CA GLU A 61 -8.44 -3.86 8.49
C GLU A 61 -6.95 -4.14 8.34
N TYR A 62 -6.59 -5.41 8.55
CA TYR A 62 -5.23 -5.91 8.43
C TYR A 62 -5.17 -7.13 7.54
N GLU A 63 -4.02 -7.32 6.89
CA GLU A 63 -3.75 -8.51 6.09
C GLU A 63 -2.42 -9.12 6.53
N LEU A 64 -2.35 -10.45 6.50
CA LEU A 64 -1.11 -11.20 6.64
C LEU A 64 -0.87 -12.05 5.40
N GLU A 65 0.32 -11.93 4.84
CA GLU A 65 0.83 -12.84 3.83
C GLU A 65 1.64 -13.94 4.52
N LEU A 66 1.17 -15.19 4.42
CA LEU A 66 1.79 -16.34 5.06
C LEU A 66 2.24 -17.37 4.03
N MET A 67 3.28 -18.12 4.38
CA MET A 67 3.68 -19.32 3.65
C MET A 67 3.83 -20.50 4.62
N ARG A 68 3.47 -21.69 4.13
CA ARG A 68 3.62 -22.93 4.89
C ARG A 68 4.06 -24.08 4.00
N ASP A 69 4.95 -24.92 4.51
CA ASP A 69 5.40 -26.14 3.86
C ASP A 69 4.81 -27.41 4.47
N HIS A 70 5.06 -28.56 3.84
CA HIS A 70 4.55 -29.86 4.27
C HIS A 70 5.14 -30.37 5.60
N ALA A 71 6.26 -29.78 6.08
CA ALA A 71 6.86 -30.05 7.39
C ALA A 71 6.33 -29.15 8.50
N ASP A 72 5.29 -28.36 8.20
CA ASP A 72 4.65 -27.39 9.11
C ASP A 72 5.53 -26.18 9.48
N ASN A 73 6.61 -25.92 8.75
CA ASN A 73 7.26 -24.61 8.84
C ASN A 73 6.30 -23.55 8.30
N CYS A 74 6.04 -22.54 9.09
CA CYS A 74 5.13 -21.45 8.73
C CYS A 74 5.79 -20.10 8.99
N VAL A 75 5.72 -19.18 8.02
CA VAL A 75 6.28 -17.84 8.13
C VAL A 75 5.24 -16.78 7.75
N VAL A 76 5.22 -15.67 8.48
CA VAL A 76 4.53 -14.46 8.08
C VAL A 76 5.50 -13.61 7.27
N VAL A 77 5.27 -13.54 5.96
CA VAL A 77 6.14 -12.81 5.03
C VAL A 77 5.98 -11.30 5.21
N CYS A 78 4.73 -10.85 5.40
CA CYS A 78 4.42 -9.43 5.51
C CYS A 78 3.11 -9.22 6.26
N SER A 79 3.07 -8.20 7.10
CA SER A 79 1.83 -7.62 7.62
C SER A 79 1.49 -6.36 6.82
N ILE A 80 0.21 -6.17 6.52
CA ILE A 80 -0.30 -5.04 5.74
C ILE A 80 -1.47 -4.43 6.52
N GLU A 81 -1.59 -3.11 6.50
CA GLU A 81 -2.67 -2.38 7.14
C GLU A 81 -3.34 -1.43 6.14
N ASN A 82 -4.66 -1.39 6.15
CA ASN A 82 -5.44 -0.44 5.37
C ASN A 82 -5.63 0.87 6.14
N VAL A 83 -5.41 1.99 5.47
CA VAL A 83 -5.63 3.33 6.06
C VAL A 83 -7.13 3.62 6.19
N ASP A 84 -7.93 3.22 5.20
CA ASP A 84 -9.39 3.30 5.30
C ASP A 84 -9.93 2.15 6.15
N PRO A 85 -10.93 2.42 7.02
CA PRO A 85 -11.60 1.36 7.77
C PRO A 85 -12.41 0.44 6.87
N VAL A 86 -12.83 -0.71 7.41
CA VAL A 86 -13.75 -1.65 6.73
C VAL A 86 -14.97 -0.91 6.19
N GLY A 87 -15.29 -1.16 4.93
CA GLY A 87 -16.33 -0.49 4.14
C GLY A 87 -15.82 0.03 2.81
N VAL A 88 -14.50 0.23 2.69
CA VAL A 88 -13.78 0.45 1.44
C VAL A 88 -13.07 -0.84 1.06
N HIS A 89 -13.17 -1.26 -0.20
CA HIS A 89 -12.46 -2.46 -0.68
C HIS A 89 -10.96 -2.28 -0.50
N THR A 90 -10.25 -3.31 0.01
CA THR A 90 -8.81 -3.26 0.29
C THR A 90 -7.97 -2.83 -0.93
N GLY A 91 -8.38 -3.22 -2.14
CA GLY A 91 -7.75 -2.76 -3.40
C GLY A 91 -7.89 -1.26 -3.66
N ASP A 92 -8.89 -0.61 -3.08
CA ASP A 92 -9.20 0.82 -3.23
C ASP A 92 -8.69 1.68 -2.07
N SER A 93 -8.18 1.04 -0.99
CA SER A 93 -7.58 1.73 0.15
C SER A 93 -6.10 2.02 -0.08
N ILE A 94 -5.61 3.10 0.55
CA ILE A 94 -4.18 3.27 0.79
C ILE A 94 -3.76 2.18 1.78
N THR A 95 -2.70 1.44 1.47
CA THR A 95 -2.20 0.38 2.34
C THR A 95 -0.75 0.61 2.71
N VAL A 96 -0.36 0.14 3.89
CA VAL A 96 1.00 0.25 4.41
C VAL A 96 1.55 -1.11 4.80
N ALA A 97 2.84 -1.29 4.63
CA ALA A 97 3.58 -2.45 5.10
C ALA A 97 4.92 -1.98 5.75
N PRO A 98 5.28 -2.52 6.92
CA PRO A 98 4.48 -3.38 7.78
C PRO A 98 3.26 -2.64 8.37
N ALA A 99 2.34 -3.36 9.04
CA ALA A 99 1.26 -2.74 9.82
C ALA A 99 1.85 -1.83 10.91
N LEU A 100 1.34 -0.59 11.02
CA LEU A 100 1.97 0.46 11.82
C LEU A 100 1.23 0.75 13.14
N THR A 101 -0.05 0.40 13.23
CA THR A 101 -0.86 0.72 14.42
C THR A 101 -1.17 -0.49 15.30
N LEU A 102 -0.58 -1.66 15.00
CA LEU A 102 -0.61 -2.84 15.86
C LEU A 102 0.46 -2.74 16.95
N THR A 103 0.09 -3.03 18.17
CA THR A 103 1.05 -3.39 19.20
C THR A 103 1.65 -4.78 18.91
N ASP A 104 2.83 -5.09 19.47
CA ASP A 104 3.42 -6.42 19.32
C ASP A 104 2.48 -7.53 19.79
N ARG A 105 1.76 -7.33 20.89
CA ARG A 105 0.77 -8.29 21.39
C ARG A 105 -0.36 -8.55 20.39
N GLU A 106 -0.86 -7.53 19.73
CA GLU A 106 -1.91 -7.64 18.72
C GLU A 106 -1.37 -8.34 17.48
N PHE A 107 -0.19 -7.96 17.03
CA PHE A 107 0.48 -8.61 15.90
C PHE A 107 0.69 -10.11 16.15
N GLN A 108 1.23 -10.50 17.32
CA GLN A 108 1.42 -11.90 17.67
C GLN A 108 0.09 -12.67 17.71
N ARG A 109 -0.98 -12.03 18.21
CA ARG A 109 -2.32 -12.65 18.19
C ARG A 109 -2.83 -12.90 16.78
N LEU A 110 -2.69 -11.91 15.87
CA LEU A 110 -3.09 -12.10 14.45
C LEU A 110 -2.21 -13.17 13.78
N ARG A 111 -0.92 -13.19 14.08
CA ARG A 111 0.02 -14.19 13.60
C ARG A 111 -0.38 -15.61 14.02
N ASP A 112 -0.67 -15.82 15.28
CA ASP A 112 -1.11 -17.13 15.81
C ASP A 112 -2.43 -17.59 15.16
N ILE A 113 -3.42 -16.69 15.07
CA ILE A 113 -4.69 -16.97 14.37
C ILE A 113 -4.43 -17.31 12.89
N GLY A 114 -3.57 -16.56 12.20
CA GLY A 114 -3.21 -16.81 10.81
C GLY A 114 -2.57 -18.18 10.61
N ILE A 115 -1.65 -18.58 11.48
CA ILE A 115 -1.00 -19.90 11.47
C ILE A 115 -2.04 -21.01 11.71
N ASP A 116 -2.94 -20.83 12.65
CA ASP A 116 -4.00 -21.81 12.90
C ASP A 116 -4.97 -21.96 11.71
N ILE A 117 -5.28 -20.85 11.04
CA ILE A 117 -6.15 -20.86 9.85
C ILE A 117 -5.48 -21.59 8.69
N ILE A 118 -4.22 -21.29 8.35
CA ILE A 118 -3.52 -21.94 7.23
C ILE A 118 -3.39 -23.44 7.45
N ARG A 119 -3.15 -23.86 8.71
CA ARG A 119 -3.15 -25.27 9.11
C ARG A 119 -4.53 -25.91 8.97
N ARG A 120 -5.58 -25.23 9.43
CA ARG A 120 -6.95 -25.74 9.40
C ARG A 120 -7.50 -25.88 7.99
N VAL A 121 -7.19 -24.94 7.11
CA VAL A 121 -7.55 -25.00 5.68
C VAL A 121 -6.73 -26.05 4.96
N GLY A 122 -5.53 -26.36 5.42
CA GLY A 122 -4.67 -27.41 4.86
C GLY A 122 -3.76 -26.94 3.72
N VAL A 123 -3.44 -25.65 3.64
CA VAL A 123 -2.38 -25.17 2.74
C VAL A 123 -1.05 -25.62 3.30
N ASP A 124 -0.31 -26.44 2.55
CA ASP A 124 0.96 -27.04 2.97
C ASP A 124 2.06 -26.98 1.91
N THR A 125 1.83 -26.31 0.78
CA THR A 125 2.76 -26.18 -0.34
C THR A 125 2.70 -24.80 -0.98
N GLY A 126 2.60 -23.75 -0.18
CA GLY A 126 2.54 -22.40 -0.76
C GLY A 126 2.14 -21.33 0.23
N GLY A 127 1.60 -20.25 -0.31
CA GLY A 127 1.23 -19.06 0.42
C GLY A 127 -0.27 -18.76 0.41
N CYS A 128 -0.67 -17.91 1.33
CA CYS A 128 -2.03 -17.39 1.40
C CYS A 128 -2.01 -15.95 1.92
N ASN A 129 -3.07 -15.22 1.57
CA ASN A 129 -3.44 -13.95 2.17
C ASN A 129 -4.60 -14.19 3.13
N ILE A 130 -4.52 -13.64 4.34
CA ILE A 130 -5.60 -13.67 5.32
C ILE A 130 -5.93 -12.24 5.71
N GLN A 131 -7.21 -11.89 5.62
CA GLN A 131 -7.73 -10.57 5.98
C GLN A 131 -8.46 -10.61 7.32
N PHE A 132 -8.14 -9.65 8.17
CA PHE A 132 -8.67 -9.51 9.52
C PHE A 132 -9.33 -8.15 9.69
N ALA A 133 -10.45 -8.13 10.43
CA ALA A 133 -10.99 -6.92 11.00
C ALA A 133 -10.75 -6.91 12.51
N VAL A 134 -10.33 -5.76 13.02
CA VAL A 134 -10.10 -5.54 14.46
C VAL A 134 -10.94 -4.36 14.93
N ASP A 135 -11.80 -4.64 15.90
CA ASP A 135 -12.62 -3.60 16.55
C ASP A 135 -11.70 -2.60 17.28
N PRO A 136 -11.71 -1.31 16.90
CA PRO A 136 -10.83 -0.32 17.53
C PRO A 136 -11.09 -0.09 19.00
N ASP A 137 -12.30 -0.37 19.49
CA ASP A 137 -12.70 -0.10 20.88
C ASP A 137 -12.44 -1.30 21.80
N THR A 138 -12.70 -2.52 21.33
CA THR A 138 -12.65 -3.74 22.15
C THR A 138 -11.48 -4.66 21.84
N GLY A 139 -10.82 -4.46 20.70
CA GLY A 139 -9.79 -5.37 20.19
C GLY A 139 -10.32 -6.75 19.75
N ARG A 140 -11.65 -6.88 19.55
CA ARG A 140 -12.25 -8.11 18.99
C ARG A 140 -11.73 -8.31 17.57
N VAL A 141 -11.29 -9.53 17.26
CA VAL A 141 -10.78 -9.91 15.93
C VAL A 141 -11.81 -10.75 15.20
N ILE A 142 -12.05 -10.42 13.94
CA ILE A 142 -12.83 -11.24 13.00
C ILE A 142 -11.94 -11.54 11.79
N VAL A 143 -12.00 -12.76 11.30
CA VAL A 143 -11.41 -13.16 10.03
C VAL A 143 -12.41 -12.87 8.91
N ILE A 144 -12.03 -11.96 8.00
CA ILE A 144 -12.89 -11.59 6.87
C ILE A 144 -12.88 -12.71 5.82
N GLU A 145 -11.66 -13.07 5.36
CA GLU A 145 -11.47 -14.15 4.40
C GLU A 145 -10.03 -14.64 4.38
N MET A 146 -9.84 -15.82 3.79
CA MET A 146 -8.54 -16.35 3.43
C MET A 146 -8.50 -16.65 1.94
N ASN A 147 -7.46 -16.20 1.27
CA ASN A 147 -7.17 -16.49 -0.14
C ASN A 147 -6.02 -17.48 -0.23
N PRO A 148 -6.28 -18.82 -0.41
CA PRO A 148 -5.24 -19.85 -0.43
C PRO A 148 -4.51 -19.89 -1.78
N ARG A 149 -3.98 -18.78 -2.20
CA ARG A 149 -3.29 -18.56 -3.48
C ARG A 149 -2.42 -17.32 -3.42
N VAL A 150 -1.48 -17.20 -4.35
CA VAL A 150 -0.79 -15.93 -4.62
C VAL A 150 -1.81 -14.90 -5.13
N SER A 151 -1.77 -13.70 -4.59
CA SER A 151 -2.71 -12.61 -4.85
C SER A 151 -1.98 -11.32 -5.23
N ARG A 152 -2.71 -10.23 -5.43
CA ARG A 152 -2.11 -8.89 -5.61
C ARG A 152 -1.36 -8.46 -4.35
N SER A 153 -1.89 -8.73 -3.17
CA SER A 153 -1.21 -8.47 -1.90
C SER A 153 0.09 -9.25 -1.79
N SER A 154 0.16 -10.48 -2.34
CA SER A 154 1.41 -11.25 -2.41
C SER A 154 2.45 -10.59 -3.32
N ALA A 155 2.02 -9.96 -4.44
CA ALA A 155 2.91 -9.19 -5.30
C ALA A 155 3.47 -7.97 -4.55
N LEU A 156 2.59 -7.21 -3.89
CA LEU A 156 2.99 -6.09 -3.02
C LEU A 156 3.97 -6.57 -1.92
N ALA A 157 3.63 -7.62 -1.19
CA ALA A 157 4.46 -8.17 -0.11
C ALA A 157 5.82 -8.62 -0.62
N SER A 158 5.88 -9.28 -1.79
CA SER A 158 7.16 -9.70 -2.40
C SER A 158 8.06 -8.52 -2.72
N LYS A 159 7.49 -7.43 -3.26
CA LYS A 159 8.28 -6.23 -3.61
C LYS A 159 8.63 -5.42 -2.36
N ALA A 160 7.70 -5.35 -1.39
CA ALA A 160 7.91 -4.64 -0.12
C ALA A 160 9.02 -5.27 0.73
N THR A 161 9.10 -6.60 0.74
CA THR A 161 10.07 -7.34 1.55
C THR A 161 11.29 -7.81 0.77
N GLY A 162 11.20 -7.84 -0.57
CA GLY A 162 12.15 -8.53 -1.43
C GLY A 162 12.03 -10.07 -1.40
N PHE A 163 11.17 -10.63 -0.54
CA PHE A 163 10.96 -12.07 -0.39
C PHE A 163 10.17 -12.64 -1.58
N PRO A 164 10.74 -13.52 -2.44
CA PRO A 164 10.12 -13.90 -3.70
C PRO A 164 9.04 -14.99 -3.49
N ILE A 165 7.86 -14.59 -3.01
CA ILE A 165 6.76 -15.49 -2.62
C ILE A 165 6.42 -16.51 -3.72
N ALA A 166 6.25 -16.07 -4.97
CA ALA A 166 5.87 -16.95 -6.07
C ALA A 166 6.95 -18.02 -6.38
N LYS A 167 8.23 -17.63 -6.37
CA LYS A 167 9.35 -18.56 -6.56
C LYS A 167 9.43 -19.60 -5.44
N ILE A 168 9.28 -19.14 -4.19
CA ILE A 168 9.32 -20.02 -3.03
C ILE A 168 8.10 -20.95 -3.07
N ALA A 169 6.90 -20.47 -3.34
CA ALA A 169 5.69 -21.30 -3.51
C ALA A 169 5.88 -22.38 -4.58
N ALA A 170 6.51 -22.06 -5.72
CA ALA A 170 6.83 -23.06 -6.75
C ALA A 170 7.78 -24.15 -6.23
N LYS A 171 8.79 -23.80 -5.44
CA LYS A 171 9.70 -24.77 -4.83
C LYS A 171 9.01 -25.63 -3.78
N LEU A 172 8.13 -25.03 -2.94
CA LEU A 172 7.32 -25.80 -1.98
C LEU A 172 6.43 -26.82 -2.67
N ALA A 173 5.82 -26.46 -3.81
CA ALA A 173 5.00 -27.36 -4.62
C ALA A 173 5.81 -28.53 -5.22
N LEU A 174 7.12 -28.38 -5.38
CA LEU A 174 8.04 -29.46 -5.79
C LEU A 174 8.53 -30.32 -4.62
N GLY A 175 8.12 -30.01 -3.38
CA GLY A 175 8.45 -30.78 -2.19
C GLY A 175 9.64 -30.27 -1.38
N TYR A 176 10.19 -29.10 -1.72
CA TYR A 176 11.17 -28.44 -0.86
C TYR A 176 10.50 -27.90 0.41
N ARG A 177 11.28 -27.73 1.48
CA ARG A 177 10.83 -27.10 2.72
C ARG A 177 11.37 -25.69 2.83
N LEU A 178 10.72 -24.83 3.62
CA LEU A 178 11.15 -23.46 3.86
C LEU A 178 12.57 -23.39 4.48
N ASP A 179 12.94 -24.32 5.33
CA ASP A 179 14.26 -24.42 5.96
C ASP A 179 15.36 -24.96 5.02
N GLU A 180 14.98 -25.54 3.87
CA GLU A 180 15.89 -26.02 2.83
C GLU A 180 16.12 -25.00 1.70
N ILE A 181 15.21 -24.02 1.56
CA ILE A 181 15.31 -23.01 0.53
C ILE A 181 16.15 -21.84 1.06
N PRO A 182 17.28 -21.49 0.41
CA PRO A 182 18.05 -20.32 0.80
C PRO A 182 17.25 -19.04 0.56
N ASN A 183 17.39 -18.07 1.44
CA ASN A 183 16.87 -16.73 1.24
C ASN A 183 17.71 -16.04 0.14
N ASP A 184 17.07 -15.67 -0.97
CA ASP A 184 17.75 -15.06 -2.12
C ASP A 184 18.35 -13.67 -1.80
N ILE A 185 17.89 -13.03 -0.73
CA ILE A 185 18.31 -11.67 -0.34
C ILE A 185 19.57 -11.72 0.50
N THR A 186 19.53 -12.46 1.60
CA THR A 186 20.69 -12.57 2.51
C THR A 186 21.70 -13.59 2.04
N LYS A 187 21.28 -14.65 1.35
CA LYS A 187 22.05 -15.84 0.95
C LYS A 187 22.66 -16.63 2.12
N GLU A 188 22.40 -16.20 3.34
CA GLU A 188 22.91 -16.78 4.58
C GLU A 188 21.81 -17.41 5.42
N THR A 189 20.60 -16.85 5.38
CA THR A 189 19.44 -17.36 6.11
C THR A 189 18.56 -18.25 5.24
N PRO A 190 17.77 -19.19 5.80
CA PRO A 190 16.77 -19.93 5.04
C PRO A 190 15.49 -19.10 4.83
N ALA A 191 14.63 -19.53 3.90
CA ALA A 191 13.34 -18.90 3.64
C ALA A 191 12.34 -19.06 4.81
N SER A 192 12.64 -19.87 5.81
CA SER A 192 11.90 -19.99 7.06
C SER A 192 12.14 -18.82 8.03
N PHE A 193 13.05 -17.90 7.71
CA PHE A 193 13.32 -16.71 8.50
C PHE A 193 12.28 -15.63 8.14
N GLU A 194 11.50 -15.19 9.11
CA GLU A 194 10.45 -14.18 8.89
C GLU A 194 11.08 -12.82 8.56
N PRO A 195 10.61 -12.12 7.50
CA PRO A 195 11.09 -10.79 7.18
C PRO A 195 10.84 -9.78 8.31
N THR A 196 11.81 -8.91 8.53
CA THR A 196 11.72 -7.75 9.43
C THR A 196 12.13 -6.50 8.67
N LEU A 197 11.27 -5.49 8.64
CA LEU A 197 11.47 -4.27 7.87
C LEU A 197 11.80 -3.09 8.79
N ASP A 198 12.81 -2.30 8.43
CA ASP A 198 13.18 -1.05 9.08
C ASP A 198 12.82 0.19 8.23
N TYR A 199 12.03 -0.01 7.19
CA TYR A 199 11.47 1.01 6.30
C TYR A 199 9.96 0.82 6.16
N ILE A 200 9.29 1.79 5.57
CA ILE A 200 7.85 1.78 5.37
C ILE A 200 7.54 1.76 3.88
N VAL A 201 6.60 0.91 3.51
CA VAL A 201 6.07 0.81 2.16
C VAL A 201 4.64 1.33 2.17
N VAL A 202 4.31 2.24 1.24
CA VAL A 202 2.96 2.75 1.03
C VAL A 202 2.53 2.42 -0.38
N LYS A 203 1.37 1.80 -0.52
CA LYS A 203 0.68 1.58 -1.79
C LYS A 203 -0.51 2.54 -1.88
N VAL A 204 -0.66 3.22 -3.00
CA VAL A 204 -1.83 4.05 -3.31
C VAL A 204 -2.54 3.53 -4.55
N PRO A 205 -3.88 3.40 -4.52
CA PRO A 205 -4.64 2.93 -5.68
C PRO A 205 -4.72 4.00 -6.77
N ARG A 206 -4.74 3.54 -8.02
CA ARG A 206 -4.95 4.35 -9.21
C ARG A 206 -6.37 4.14 -9.72
N PHE A 207 -7.12 5.23 -9.85
CA PHE A 207 -8.47 5.23 -10.41
C PHE A 207 -8.45 5.86 -11.82
N ALA A 208 -9.48 5.57 -12.62
CA ALA A 208 -9.64 6.08 -13.97
C ALA A 208 -10.89 6.97 -14.12
N PHE A 209 -11.30 7.64 -13.04
CA PHE A 209 -12.50 8.50 -13.04
C PHE A 209 -12.37 9.68 -14.00
N GLU A 210 -11.15 10.12 -14.32
CA GLU A 210 -10.92 11.15 -15.34
C GLU A 210 -11.38 10.72 -16.74
N LYS A 211 -11.44 9.42 -17.01
CA LYS A 211 -11.96 8.86 -18.27
C LYS A 211 -13.46 8.60 -18.22
N PHE A 212 -14.01 8.50 -17.03
CA PHE A 212 -15.45 8.20 -16.79
C PHE A 212 -16.07 9.25 -15.85
N PRO A 213 -16.22 10.50 -16.29
CA PRO A 213 -16.64 11.61 -15.40
C PRO A 213 -18.06 11.47 -14.83
N LYS A 214 -18.88 10.55 -15.36
CA LYS A 214 -20.22 10.23 -14.85
C LYS A 214 -20.25 9.06 -13.88
N ALA A 215 -19.09 8.38 -13.66
CA ALA A 215 -19.02 7.29 -12.70
C ALA A 215 -19.13 7.82 -11.27
N ASP A 216 -19.81 7.05 -10.42
CA ASP A 216 -19.82 7.31 -8.98
C ASP A 216 -18.43 7.08 -8.39
N ARG A 217 -17.87 8.12 -7.77
CA ARG A 217 -16.54 8.12 -7.15
C ARG A 217 -16.55 7.63 -5.71
N THR A 218 -17.70 7.33 -5.14
CA THR A 218 -17.81 6.80 -3.78
C THR A 218 -17.20 5.40 -3.73
N LEU A 219 -16.17 5.22 -2.91
CA LEU A 219 -15.55 3.94 -2.69
C LEU A 219 -16.42 3.10 -1.75
N THR A 220 -16.55 1.83 -2.07
CA THR A 220 -17.39 0.87 -1.35
C THR A 220 -16.67 -0.47 -1.24
N THR A 221 -17.37 -1.51 -0.84
CA THR A 221 -16.86 -2.89 -0.84
C THR A 221 -16.61 -3.47 -2.24
N THR A 222 -17.03 -2.77 -3.30
CA THR A 222 -16.75 -3.15 -4.70
C THR A 222 -15.54 -2.38 -5.21
N MET A 223 -14.53 -3.10 -5.69
CA MET A 223 -13.28 -2.51 -6.18
C MET A 223 -13.50 -1.66 -7.44
N LYS A 224 -12.97 -0.44 -7.45
CA LYS A 224 -13.03 0.53 -8.55
C LYS A 224 -11.66 0.93 -9.10
N SER A 225 -10.59 0.64 -8.37
CA SER A 225 -9.21 0.91 -8.82
C SER A 225 -8.83 0.07 -10.04
N VAL A 226 -7.96 0.62 -10.88
CA VAL A 226 -7.49 -0.03 -12.12
C VAL A 226 -6.00 -0.36 -12.08
N GLY A 227 -5.29 0.15 -11.09
CA GLY A 227 -3.87 -0.07 -10.86
C GLY A 227 -3.44 0.54 -9.53
N GLU A 228 -2.16 0.51 -9.28
CA GLU A 228 -1.59 1.01 -8.02
C GLU A 228 -0.16 1.50 -8.21
N ALA A 229 0.29 2.38 -7.33
CA ALA A 229 1.67 2.80 -7.18
C ALA A 229 2.16 2.45 -5.78
N MET A 230 3.40 1.98 -5.70
CA MET A 230 4.08 1.66 -4.44
C MET A 230 5.30 2.56 -4.29
N ALA A 231 5.56 3.03 -3.08
CA ALA A 231 6.78 3.74 -2.74
C ALA A 231 7.30 3.31 -1.37
N LEU A 232 8.61 3.41 -1.21
CA LEU A 232 9.32 3.12 0.03
C LEU A 232 9.91 4.41 0.62
N GLY A 233 9.96 4.48 1.94
CA GLY A 233 10.55 5.59 2.68
C GLY A 233 11.00 5.17 4.07
N ARG A 234 11.81 6.03 4.73
CA ARG A 234 12.26 5.79 6.11
C ARG A 234 11.20 6.08 7.15
N ASN A 235 10.14 6.80 6.74
CA ASN A 235 8.96 7.08 7.54
C ASN A 235 7.71 7.12 6.65
N PHE A 236 6.53 7.12 7.29
CA PHE A 236 5.26 7.08 6.58
C PHE A 236 5.03 8.33 5.71
N SER A 237 5.34 9.52 6.22
CA SER A 237 5.14 10.77 5.46
C SER A 237 5.98 10.82 4.18
N GLN A 238 7.23 10.33 4.22
CA GLN A 238 8.09 10.20 3.04
C GLN A 238 7.50 9.22 2.03
N ALA A 239 7.14 8.00 2.48
CA ALA A 239 6.59 6.97 1.61
C ALA A 239 5.25 7.39 0.99
N LEU A 240 4.34 7.99 1.79
CA LEU A 240 3.04 8.48 1.31
C LEU A 240 3.20 9.58 0.26
N ASN A 241 4.02 10.60 0.52
CA ASN A 241 4.27 11.68 -0.44
C ASN A 241 4.86 11.16 -1.76
N LYS A 242 5.78 10.19 -1.69
CA LYS A 242 6.34 9.53 -2.88
C LYS A 242 5.28 8.75 -3.66
N ALA A 243 4.48 7.92 -2.97
CA ALA A 243 3.43 7.12 -3.59
C ALA A 243 2.36 7.98 -4.28
N LEU A 244 1.92 9.07 -3.64
CA LEU A 244 0.96 10.00 -4.22
C LEU A 244 1.50 10.68 -5.50
N ARG A 245 2.78 11.05 -5.53
CA ARG A 245 3.42 11.61 -6.75
C ARG A 245 3.51 10.58 -7.86
N SER A 246 3.82 9.33 -7.52
CA SER A 246 3.99 8.24 -8.48
C SER A 246 2.70 7.86 -9.22
N LEU A 247 1.53 8.31 -8.74
CA LEU A 247 0.28 8.20 -9.49
C LEU A 247 0.28 9.02 -10.79
N GLU A 248 1.12 10.07 -10.88
CA GLU A 248 1.21 10.99 -12.02
C GLU A 248 -0.15 11.57 -12.45
N GLN A 249 -1.03 11.81 -11.47
CA GLN A 249 -2.33 12.43 -11.66
C GLN A 249 -2.36 13.85 -11.10
N ARG A 250 -2.99 14.76 -11.83
CA ARG A 250 -3.22 16.12 -11.33
C ARG A 250 -4.12 16.07 -10.09
N GLY A 251 -3.67 16.70 -9.01
CA GLY A 251 -4.41 16.77 -7.73
C GLY A 251 -4.34 15.53 -6.85
N SER A 252 -3.51 14.52 -7.19
CA SER A 252 -3.27 13.36 -6.32
C SER A 252 -2.30 13.65 -5.17
N SER A 253 -1.43 14.64 -5.31
CA SER A 253 -0.44 15.02 -4.29
C SER A 253 -0.99 16.08 -3.35
N PHE A 254 -0.46 16.12 -2.13
CA PHE A 254 -0.73 17.22 -1.20
C PHE A 254 -0.30 18.56 -1.77
N HIS A 255 -1.09 19.59 -1.47
CA HIS A 255 -0.86 20.95 -1.93
C HIS A 255 -1.28 21.97 -0.87
N TRP A 256 -0.73 23.18 -0.95
CA TRP A 256 -0.95 24.25 0.03
C TRP A 256 -1.58 25.49 -0.60
N GLU A 257 -2.30 25.34 -1.70
CA GLU A 257 -3.12 26.40 -2.28
C GLU A 257 -4.22 26.83 -1.30
N GLU A 258 -4.64 28.07 -1.38
CA GLU A 258 -5.75 28.56 -0.58
C GLU A 258 -7.03 27.82 -0.94
N THR A 259 -7.81 27.47 0.06
CA THR A 259 -9.14 26.88 -0.10
C THR A 259 -10.20 27.80 0.45
N THR A 260 -11.34 27.87 -0.21
CA THR A 260 -12.52 28.61 0.25
C THR A 260 -13.40 27.80 1.20
N HIS A 261 -13.09 26.51 1.39
CA HIS A 261 -13.87 25.61 2.24
C HIS A 261 -13.39 25.70 3.69
N SER A 262 -14.36 25.75 4.60
CA SER A 262 -14.11 25.66 6.04
C SER A 262 -13.73 24.23 6.47
N ALA A 263 -13.12 24.09 7.65
CA ALA A 263 -12.84 22.78 8.25
C ALA A 263 -14.08 21.88 8.33
N ALA A 264 -15.23 22.48 8.72
CA ALA A 264 -16.50 21.74 8.83
C ALA A 264 -16.97 21.19 7.46
N GLU A 265 -16.91 21.99 6.40
CA GLU A 265 -17.28 21.55 5.04
C GLU A 265 -16.36 20.46 4.52
N LEU A 266 -15.06 20.54 4.81
CA LEU A 266 -14.07 19.53 4.42
C LEU A 266 -14.27 18.25 5.21
N LEU A 267 -14.60 18.31 6.51
CA LEU A 267 -14.94 17.14 7.31
C LEU A 267 -16.19 16.43 6.78
N GLU A 268 -17.25 17.18 6.43
CA GLU A 268 -18.46 16.58 5.81
C GLU A 268 -18.14 15.87 4.50
N ARG A 269 -17.26 16.43 3.67
CA ARG A 269 -16.80 15.77 2.43
C ARG A 269 -15.97 14.52 2.71
N ALA A 270 -15.11 14.56 3.73
CA ALA A 270 -14.24 13.44 4.10
C ALA A 270 -15.01 12.23 4.65
N LYS A 271 -16.26 12.40 5.13
CA LYS A 271 -17.12 11.27 5.53
C LYS A 271 -17.36 10.28 4.39
N VAL A 272 -17.42 10.78 3.16
CA VAL A 272 -17.63 9.94 1.98
C VAL A 272 -16.26 9.52 1.43
N PRO A 273 -15.92 8.23 1.46
CA PRO A 273 -14.66 7.75 0.91
C PRO A 273 -14.63 7.94 -0.61
N THR A 274 -13.60 8.63 -1.09
CA THR A 274 -13.36 8.90 -2.52
C THR A 274 -11.87 8.80 -2.81
N ASP A 275 -11.50 8.76 -4.08
CA ASP A 275 -10.11 8.77 -4.53
C ASP A 275 -9.28 10.00 -4.09
N GLY A 276 -9.95 11.10 -3.72
CA GLY A 276 -9.32 12.33 -3.19
C GLY A 276 -9.41 12.49 -1.68
N ARG A 277 -9.92 11.50 -0.94
CA ARG A 277 -10.21 11.63 0.49
C ARG A 277 -9.01 12.07 1.33
N ILE A 278 -7.83 11.50 1.09
CA ILE A 278 -6.63 11.83 1.86
C ILE A 278 -6.18 13.29 1.67
N VAL A 279 -6.37 13.85 0.48
CA VAL A 279 -6.11 15.27 0.21
C VAL A 279 -7.14 16.15 0.91
N THR A 280 -8.41 15.72 0.94
CA THR A 280 -9.48 16.42 1.69
C THR A 280 -9.17 16.44 3.18
N VAL A 281 -8.68 15.34 3.74
CA VAL A 281 -8.22 15.25 5.15
C VAL A 281 -7.07 16.22 5.41
N GLN A 282 -6.07 16.26 4.54
CA GLN A 282 -4.96 17.20 4.64
C GLN A 282 -5.44 18.66 4.64
N GLN A 283 -6.40 19.01 3.78
CA GLN A 283 -6.97 20.35 3.72
C GLN A 283 -7.80 20.67 4.98
N ALA A 284 -8.57 19.70 5.51
CA ALA A 284 -9.35 19.90 6.74
C ALA A 284 -8.44 20.22 7.93
N LEU A 285 -7.32 19.49 8.09
CA LEU A 285 -6.32 19.75 9.11
C LEU A 285 -5.71 21.15 8.97
N ARG A 286 -5.39 21.59 7.75
CA ARG A 286 -4.92 22.96 7.46
C ARG A 286 -5.92 24.05 7.83
N GLN A 287 -7.21 23.76 7.74
CA GLN A 287 -8.28 24.67 8.14
C GLN A 287 -8.61 24.60 9.63
N GLY A 288 -7.81 23.89 10.42
CA GLY A 288 -7.91 23.82 11.88
C GLY A 288 -8.80 22.68 12.42
N ALA A 289 -9.15 21.68 11.58
CA ALA A 289 -9.74 20.45 12.10
C ALA A 289 -8.72 19.71 13.00
N THR A 290 -9.20 19.15 14.10
CA THR A 290 -8.36 18.32 14.97
C THR A 290 -8.27 16.88 14.47
N VAL A 291 -7.24 16.15 14.89
CA VAL A 291 -7.08 14.70 14.62
C VAL A 291 -8.34 13.95 15.05
N GLU A 292 -8.88 14.24 16.21
CA GLU A 292 -10.10 13.62 16.73
C GLU A 292 -11.32 13.89 15.82
N GLN A 293 -11.49 15.13 15.36
CA GLN A 293 -12.61 15.46 14.45
C GLN A 293 -12.50 14.73 13.11
N VAL A 294 -11.28 14.56 12.59
CA VAL A 294 -11.04 13.78 11.37
C VAL A 294 -11.34 12.29 11.60
N TYR A 295 -10.87 11.72 12.73
CA TYR A 295 -11.18 10.35 13.10
C TYR A 295 -12.69 10.11 13.20
N GLN A 296 -13.42 10.96 13.91
CA GLN A 296 -14.87 10.87 14.04
C GLN A 296 -15.61 10.98 12.69
N ALA A 297 -15.07 11.75 11.76
CA ALA A 297 -15.67 11.91 10.44
C ALA A 297 -15.36 10.75 9.49
N THR A 298 -14.18 10.14 9.61
CA THR A 298 -13.64 9.24 8.59
C THR A 298 -13.43 7.81 9.04
N GLY A 299 -13.26 7.57 10.34
CA GLY A 299 -12.81 6.30 10.90
C GLY A 299 -11.32 5.96 10.63
N ILE A 300 -10.58 6.86 9.96
CA ILE A 300 -9.14 6.68 9.75
C ILE A 300 -8.43 6.76 11.09
N ASP A 301 -7.58 5.77 11.39
CA ASP A 301 -6.87 5.71 12.68
C ASP A 301 -6.17 7.05 12.99
N PRO A 302 -6.28 7.55 14.22
CA PRO A 302 -5.67 8.81 14.65
C PRO A 302 -4.19 8.92 14.35
N TRP A 303 -3.45 7.81 14.39
CA TRP A 303 -2.03 7.79 14.05
C TRP A 303 -1.77 8.22 12.59
N PHE A 304 -2.54 7.71 11.63
CA PHE A 304 -2.39 8.13 10.22
C PHE A 304 -2.79 9.59 10.01
N VAL A 305 -3.84 10.03 10.70
CA VAL A 305 -4.28 11.44 10.64
C VAL A 305 -3.20 12.36 11.20
N ASP A 306 -2.56 12.00 12.31
CA ASP A 306 -1.44 12.73 12.90
C ASP A 306 -0.23 12.82 11.96
N GLN A 307 0.07 11.73 11.24
CA GLN A 307 1.13 11.75 10.22
C GLN A 307 0.81 12.70 9.05
N VAL A 308 -0.45 12.85 8.68
CA VAL A 308 -0.87 13.86 7.68
C VAL A 308 -0.78 15.27 8.26
N ALA A 309 -1.09 15.45 9.54
CA ALA A 309 -0.88 16.72 10.24
C ALA A 309 0.60 17.10 10.28
N LEU A 310 1.50 16.16 10.59
CA LEU A 310 2.95 16.36 10.54
C LEU A 310 3.44 16.86 9.17
N ILE A 311 2.88 16.35 8.07
CA ILE A 311 3.23 16.83 6.73
C ILE A 311 2.85 18.32 6.56
N ASN A 312 1.72 18.76 7.12
CA ASN A 312 1.34 20.17 7.14
C ASN A 312 2.30 21.02 8.00
N GLU A 313 2.67 20.55 9.18
CA GLU A 313 3.62 21.23 10.07
C GLU A 313 4.99 21.44 9.38
N VAL A 314 5.49 20.39 8.70
CA VAL A 314 6.73 20.49 7.91
C VAL A 314 6.60 21.51 6.79
N ALA A 315 5.47 21.55 6.09
CA ALA A 315 5.21 22.53 5.04
C ALA A 315 5.11 23.96 5.59
N GLU A 316 4.47 24.15 6.73
CA GLU A 316 4.40 25.45 7.43
C GLU A 316 5.79 25.91 7.87
N ALA A 317 6.62 25.01 8.40
CA ALA A 317 8.00 25.32 8.75
C ALA A 317 8.81 25.77 7.52
N VAL A 318 8.63 25.12 6.37
CA VAL A 318 9.24 25.53 5.09
C VAL A 318 8.74 26.90 4.66
N ALA A 319 7.43 27.15 4.74
CA ALA A 319 6.83 28.43 4.34
C ALA A 319 7.31 29.60 5.22
N ALA A 320 7.41 29.37 6.53
CA ALA A 320 7.77 30.39 7.52
C ALA A 320 9.28 30.65 7.67
N ALA A 321 10.12 29.74 7.17
CA ALA A 321 11.57 29.84 7.32
C ALA A 321 12.09 31.15 6.67
N PRO A 322 13.00 31.92 7.35
CA PRO A 322 13.58 33.10 6.75
C PRO A 322 14.36 32.83 5.45
N GLU A 323 15.07 31.71 5.43
CA GLU A 323 15.77 31.18 4.25
C GLU A 323 15.63 29.65 4.17
N LEU A 324 15.84 29.09 2.97
CA LEU A 324 15.93 27.66 2.75
C LEU A 324 17.38 27.19 2.99
N ASP A 325 17.75 27.05 4.27
CA ASP A 325 19.04 26.49 4.65
C ASP A 325 19.09 24.96 4.52
N GLU A 326 20.25 24.36 4.83
CA GLU A 326 20.41 22.91 4.74
C GLU A 326 19.43 22.15 5.64
N GLN A 327 19.22 22.64 6.87
CA GLN A 327 18.39 21.95 7.87
C GLN A 327 16.92 21.91 7.42
N ILE A 328 16.36 23.03 7.02
CA ILE A 328 14.97 23.12 6.52
C ILE A 328 14.77 22.28 5.26
N LEU A 329 15.71 22.37 4.31
CA LEU A 329 15.63 21.57 3.08
C LEU A 329 15.72 20.07 3.36
N ARG A 330 16.65 19.64 4.23
CA ARG A 330 16.80 18.25 4.63
C ARG A 330 15.55 17.75 5.32
N HIS A 331 15.04 18.46 6.30
CA HIS A 331 13.83 18.13 7.03
C HIS A 331 12.61 17.99 6.09
N ALA A 332 12.42 18.93 5.17
CA ALA A 332 11.36 18.84 4.17
C ALA A 332 11.49 17.60 3.28
N LYS A 333 12.70 17.26 2.86
CA LYS A 333 12.98 16.10 2.01
C LYS A 333 12.84 14.76 2.77
N GLU A 334 13.23 14.71 4.02
CA GLU A 334 13.04 13.54 4.91
C GLU A 334 11.57 13.21 5.12
N HIS A 335 10.67 14.21 5.06
CA HIS A 335 9.22 14.02 5.08
C HIS A 335 8.57 13.95 3.69
N GLY A 336 9.38 13.84 2.64
CA GLY A 336 8.93 13.54 1.29
C GLY A 336 8.41 14.71 0.47
N LEU A 337 8.54 15.97 0.91
CA LEU A 337 8.17 17.11 0.09
C LEU A 337 9.02 17.17 -1.19
N SER A 338 8.36 17.29 -2.35
CA SER A 338 9.03 17.44 -3.63
C SER A 338 9.63 18.84 -3.79
N ASP A 339 10.57 19.01 -4.71
CA ASP A 339 11.11 20.33 -5.02
C ASP A 339 10.01 21.26 -5.56
N SER A 340 9.01 20.73 -6.30
CA SER A 340 7.85 21.51 -6.76
C SER A 340 6.92 21.94 -5.60
N GLN A 341 6.72 21.12 -4.58
CA GLN A 341 5.94 21.47 -3.40
C GLN A 341 6.63 22.55 -2.57
N ILE A 342 7.96 22.44 -2.36
CA ILE A 342 8.76 23.46 -1.69
C ILE A 342 8.73 24.79 -2.50
N ALA A 343 8.81 24.69 -3.82
CA ALA A 343 8.72 25.84 -4.72
C ALA A 343 7.37 26.58 -4.58
N GLN A 344 6.26 25.83 -4.53
CA GLN A 344 4.93 26.38 -4.30
C GLN A 344 4.85 27.15 -2.96
N LEU A 345 5.37 26.57 -1.88
CA LEU A 345 5.37 27.18 -0.55
C LEU A 345 6.20 28.46 -0.47
N ARG A 346 7.22 28.59 -1.32
CA ARG A 346 8.19 29.70 -1.29
C ARG A 346 8.05 30.69 -2.43
N GLY A 347 7.12 30.49 -3.36
CA GLY A 347 7.00 31.32 -4.56
C GLY A 347 8.22 31.25 -5.49
N LEU A 348 8.88 30.08 -5.54
CA LEU A 348 10.04 29.77 -6.38
C LEU A 348 9.64 28.82 -7.51
N THR A 349 10.56 28.60 -8.44
CA THR A 349 10.47 27.51 -9.41
C THR A 349 11.11 26.23 -8.86
N GLU A 350 10.68 25.08 -9.36
CA GLU A 350 11.28 23.78 -9.00
C GLU A 350 12.80 23.75 -9.28
N ALA A 351 13.24 24.37 -10.38
CA ALA A 351 14.64 24.42 -10.77
C ALA A 351 15.48 25.25 -9.76
N GLU A 352 14.92 26.35 -9.23
CA GLU A 352 15.59 27.16 -8.20
C GLU A 352 15.72 26.36 -6.89
N VAL A 353 14.66 25.69 -6.44
CA VAL A 353 14.72 24.84 -5.24
C VAL A 353 15.74 23.71 -5.41
N ARG A 354 15.76 23.06 -6.56
CA ARG A 354 16.76 22.02 -6.88
C ARG A 354 18.18 22.56 -6.81
N SER A 355 18.42 23.74 -7.38
CA SER A 355 19.73 24.38 -7.38
C SER A 355 20.16 24.76 -5.97
N LEU A 356 19.28 25.33 -5.16
CA LEU A 356 19.54 25.67 -3.75
C LEU A 356 19.86 24.40 -2.94
N ARG A 357 19.05 23.38 -3.08
CA ARG A 357 19.25 22.10 -2.40
C ARG A 357 20.61 21.46 -2.72
N HIS A 358 20.98 21.46 -4.01
CA HIS A 358 22.29 20.96 -4.44
C HIS A 358 23.45 21.80 -3.91
N ALA A 359 23.32 23.13 -3.91
CA ALA A 359 24.33 24.03 -3.36
C ALA A 359 24.53 23.86 -1.84
N ARG A 360 23.47 23.45 -1.11
CA ARG A 360 23.49 23.16 0.33
C ARG A 360 23.87 21.70 0.64
N GLY A 361 24.25 20.89 -0.35
CA GLY A 361 24.65 19.49 -0.15
C GLY A 361 23.49 18.54 0.12
N VAL A 362 22.24 18.98 0.06
CA VAL A 362 21.06 18.13 0.27
C VAL A 362 20.76 17.34 -1.01
N ARG A 363 21.14 16.08 -1.02
CA ARG A 363 20.99 15.16 -2.15
C ARG A 363 20.36 13.86 -1.66
N PRO A 364 19.60 13.16 -2.52
CA PRO A 364 19.10 11.85 -2.17
C PRO A 364 20.27 10.85 -2.03
N VAL A 365 20.06 9.88 -1.17
CA VAL A 365 20.83 8.65 -1.06
C VAL A 365 19.93 7.49 -1.47
N PHE A 366 20.51 6.32 -1.69
CA PHE A 366 19.75 5.14 -2.11
C PHE A 366 19.92 4.03 -1.09
N LYS A 367 18.80 3.51 -0.64
CA LYS A 367 18.70 2.40 0.31
C LYS A 367 18.32 1.12 -0.44
N THR A 368 18.66 -0.01 0.17
CA THR A 368 18.39 -1.35 -0.38
C THR A 368 17.24 -1.98 0.38
N VAL A 369 16.30 -2.59 -0.35
CA VAL A 369 15.23 -3.40 0.24
C VAL A 369 15.84 -4.66 0.83
N ASP A 370 15.54 -4.91 2.10
CA ASP A 370 16.12 -6.03 2.82
C ASP A 370 15.05 -6.70 3.73
N THR A 371 15.27 -7.98 4.07
CA THR A 371 14.34 -8.80 4.87
C THR A 371 14.77 -8.93 6.34
N CYS A 372 15.82 -8.29 6.76
CA CYS A 372 16.39 -8.51 8.09
C CYS A 372 16.82 -7.23 8.80
N ALA A 373 16.28 -6.09 8.41
CA ALA A 373 16.53 -4.79 9.03
C ALA A 373 18.04 -4.47 9.21
N GLY A 374 18.86 -4.83 8.22
CA GLY A 374 20.30 -4.58 8.21
C GLY A 374 21.14 -5.56 9.03
N GLU A 375 20.57 -6.63 9.59
CA GLU A 375 21.33 -7.63 10.36
C GLU A 375 22.31 -8.41 9.48
N PHE A 376 21.96 -8.68 8.23
CA PHE A 376 22.77 -9.30 7.21
C PHE A 376 22.90 -8.42 5.96
N PRO A 377 23.98 -8.55 5.16
CA PRO A 377 24.06 -7.89 3.87
C PRO A 377 22.90 -8.30 2.95
N ALA A 378 22.29 -7.33 2.27
CA ALA A 378 21.22 -7.58 1.31
C ALA A 378 21.78 -7.60 -0.14
N TYR A 379 21.43 -8.65 -0.88
CA TYR A 379 21.84 -8.86 -2.28
C TYR A 379 20.69 -8.73 -3.27
N THR A 380 19.63 -8.02 -2.89
CA THR A 380 18.50 -7.73 -3.77
C THR A 380 18.85 -6.63 -4.77
N PRO A 381 18.30 -6.65 -5.98
CA PRO A 381 18.43 -5.53 -6.92
C PRO A 381 17.49 -4.35 -6.58
N TYR A 382 16.68 -4.44 -5.52
CA TYR A 382 15.66 -3.49 -5.15
C TYR A 382 16.21 -2.35 -4.31
N HIS A 383 16.02 -1.12 -4.80
CA HIS A 383 16.48 0.10 -4.18
C HIS A 383 15.37 1.16 -4.15
N TYR A 384 15.50 2.14 -3.27
CA TYR A 384 14.63 3.30 -3.19
C TYR A 384 15.42 4.53 -2.75
N SER A 385 14.98 5.72 -3.20
CA SER A 385 15.60 6.96 -2.77
C SER A 385 15.11 7.40 -1.39
N SER A 386 16.01 8.01 -0.63
CA SER A 386 15.72 8.66 0.65
C SER A 386 16.62 9.88 0.84
N TYR A 387 16.44 10.60 1.93
CA TYR A 387 17.33 11.69 2.35
C TYR A 387 18.03 11.38 3.68
N ASP A 388 18.36 10.12 3.86
CA ASP A 388 19.13 9.60 4.98
C ASP A 388 20.61 10.02 4.90
N GLN A 389 21.43 9.57 5.86
CA GLN A 389 22.83 10.02 5.97
C GLN A 389 23.75 9.40 4.91
N GLU A 390 23.54 8.12 4.56
CA GLU A 390 24.43 7.38 3.66
C GLU A 390 23.68 6.54 2.62
N SER A 391 24.36 6.32 1.49
CA SER A 391 23.88 5.44 0.42
C SER A 391 24.44 4.03 0.64
N GLU A 392 23.54 3.03 0.52
CA GLU A 392 23.90 1.60 0.52
C GLU A 392 24.24 1.11 -0.89
N VAL A 393 23.88 1.89 -1.91
CA VAL A 393 24.08 1.54 -3.31
C VAL A 393 25.36 2.18 -3.84
N GLN A 394 26.26 1.36 -4.37
CA GLN A 394 27.49 1.80 -5.00
C GLN A 394 27.40 1.70 -6.52
N ALA A 395 27.91 2.71 -7.23
CA ALA A 395 28.00 2.69 -8.68
C ALA A 395 29.05 1.67 -9.14
N THR A 396 28.75 0.92 -10.19
CA THR A 396 29.71 0.06 -10.89
C THR A 396 30.48 0.86 -11.95
N SER A 397 31.52 0.24 -12.53
CA SER A 397 32.26 0.80 -13.67
C SER A 397 31.65 0.44 -15.03
N ARG A 398 30.62 -0.41 -15.08
CA ARG A 398 29.94 -0.82 -16.32
C ARG A 398 29.21 0.38 -16.96
N ASP A 399 29.08 0.37 -18.27
CA ASP A 399 28.14 1.25 -18.97
C ASP A 399 26.71 0.95 -18.49
N LYS A 400 25.90 2.00 -18.34
CA LYS A 400 24.56 1.90 -17.73
C LYS A 400 23.50 2.45 -18.65
N ILE A 401 22.35 1.76 -18.69
CA ILE A 401 21.14 2.26 -19.36
C ILE A 401 20.00 2.23 -18.36
N VAL A 402 19.35 3.40 -18.17
CA VAL A 402 18.16 3.54 -17.35
C VAL A 402 16.92 3.34 -18.23
N ILE A 403 16.03 2.47 -17.81
CA ILE A 403 14.71 2.21 -18.41
C ILE A 403 13.66 2.78 -17.47
N LEU A 404 12.88 3.75 -17.97
CA LEU A 404 11.74 4.29 -17.23
C LEU A 404 10.52 3.41 -17.52
N GLY A 405 10.00 2.78 -16.48
CA GLY A 405 8.82 1.93 -16.54
C GLY A 405 7.54 2.72 -16.79
N SER A 406 6.44 1.99 -17.03
CA SER A 406 5.15 2.57 -17.38
C SER A 406 4.38 3.20 -16.22
N GLY A 407 4.83 3.00 -14.98
CA GLY A 407 4.12 3.41 -13.79
C GLY A 407 2.85 2.59 -13.53
N PRO A 408 1.87 3.13 -12.79
CA PRO A 408 0.65 2.40 -12.44
C PRO A 408 -0.20 2.09 -13.68
N ASN A 409 -0.89 0.96 -13.65
CA ASN A 409 -1.80 0.55 -14.71
C ASN A 409 -2.86 1.63 -14.97
N ARG A 410 -3.20 1.82 -16.25
CA ARG A 410 -4.17 2.84 -16.71
C ARG A 410 -5.08 2.24 -17.78
N ILE A 411 -6.34 2.66 -17.80
CA ILE A 411 -7.22 2.30 -18.93
C ILE A 411 -6.69 2.93 -20.22
N GLY A 412 -6.51 2.09 -21.23
CA GLY A 412 -5.95 2.46 -22.54
C GLY A 412 -4.43 2.37 -22.63
N GLN A 413 -3.77 1.88 -21.59
CA GLN A 413 -2.35 1.53 -21.58
C GLN A 413 -2.24 0.06 -21.17
N GLY A 414 -1.96 -0.81 -22.11
CA GLY A 414 -1.93 -2.24 -21.87
C GLY A 414 -0.61 -2.75 -21.32
N ILE A 415 -0.56 -4.05 -21.06
CA ILE A 415 0.61 -4.76 -20.54
C ILE A 415 1.81 -4.73 -21.53
N GLU A 416 1.59 -4.41 -22.79
CA GLU A 416 2.64 -4.26 -23.80
C GLU A 416 3.71 -3.23 -23.44
N PHE A 417 3.39 -2.24 -22.63
CA PHE A 417 4.38 -1.27 -22.14
C PHE A 417 5.36 -1.93 -21.18
N ASP A 418 4.86 -2.74 -20.25
CA ASP A 418 5.73 -3.48 -19.33
C ASP A 418 6.52 -4.57 -20.06
N TYR A 419 5.87 -5.32 -20.95
CA TYR A 419 6.53 -6.28 -21.83
C TYR A 419 7.71 -5.66 -22.59
N SER A 420 7.53 -4.47 -23.15
CA SER A 420 8.60 -3.75 -23.85
C SER A 420 9.76 -3.38 -22.92
N CYS A 421 9.48 -2.94 -21.69
CA CYS A 421 10.50 -2.64 -20.68
C CYS A 421 11.32 -3.88 -20.32
N VAL A 422 10.66 -5.02 -20.09
CA VAL A 422 11.29 -6.30 -19.75
C VAL A 422 12.21 -6.78 -20.89
N HIS A 423 11.71 -6.79 -22.12
CA HIS A 423 12.52 -7.21 -23.29
C HIS A 423 13.66 -6.26 -23.59
N ALA A 424 13.49 -4.95 -23.35
CA ALA A 424 14.59 -4.00 -23.45
C ALA A 424 15.68 -4.30 -22.40
N ALA A 425 15.29 -4.60 -21.16
CA ALA A 425 16.25 -4.97 -20.12
C ALA A 425 17.05 -6.23 -20.50
N PHE A 426 16.38 -7.28 -20.96
CA PHE A 426 17.04 -8.53 -21.38
C PHE A 426 17.98 -8.31 -22.57
N SER A 427 17.52 -7.64 -23.62
CA SER A 427 18.34 -7.38 -24.80
C SER A 427 19.58 -6.52 -24.49
N LEU A 428 19.46 -5.56 -23.58
CA LEU A 428 20.59 -4.74 -23.14
C LEU A 428 21.56 -5.54 -22.27
N ALA A 429 21.06 -6.40 -21.37
CA ALA A 429 21.92 -7.26 -20.53
C ALA A 429 22.80 -8.19 -21.38
N GLU A 430 22.29 -8.73 -22.53
CA GLU A 430 23.07 -9.53 -23.48
C GLU A 430 24.26 -8.77 -24.07
N THR A 431 24.22 -7.44 -24.12
CA THR A 431 25.34 -6.61 -24.59
C THR A 431 26.37 -6.28 -23.51
N GLY A 432 26.18 -6.73 -22.27
CA GLY A 432 27.05 -6.48 -21.13
C GLY A 432 26.83 -5.13 -20.43
N VAL A 433 25.84 -4.35 -20.85
CA VAL A 433 25.44 -3.10 -20.20
C VAL A 433 24.71 -3.37 -18.89
N GLU A 434 24.95 -2.56 -17.86
CA GLU A 434 24.19 -2.62 -16.61
C GLU A 434 22.79 -2.00 -16.84
N THR A 435 21.76 -2.79 -16.61
CA THR A 435 20.36 -2.37 -16.78
C THR A 435 19.80 -1.84 -15.47
N ILE A 436 19.22 -0.65 -15.52
CA ILE A 436 18.60 0.01 -14.36
C ILE A 436 17.13 0.29 -14.70
N MET A 437 16.24 -0.38 -14.00
CA MET A 437 14.80 -0.12 -14.10
C MET A 437 14.37 0.90 -13.06
N VAL A 438 13.49 1.84 -13.42
CA VAL A 438 12.80 2.74 -12.50
C VAL A 438 11.30 2.55 -12.71
N ASN A 439 10.59 2.03 -11.72
CA ASN A 439 9.14 1.84 -11.80
C ASN A 439 8.53 1.78 -10.40
N CYS A 440 7.29 2.25 -10.27
CA CYS A 440 6.51 2.26 -9.02
C CYS A 440 5.38 1.23 -8.97
N ASN A 441 5.20 0.43 -10.00
CA ASN A 441 4.09 -0.51 -10.10
C ASN A 441 4.50 -1.91 -9.60
N PRO A 442 4.02 -2.37 -8.42
CA PRO A 442 4.42 -3.66 -7.87
C PRO A 442 3.82 -4.86 -8.61
N GLU A 443 2.81 -4.64 -9.46
CA GLU A 443 2.11 -5.70 -10.20
C GLU A 443 2.76 -6.05 -11.55
N THR A 444 3.90 -5.45 -11.89
CA THR A 444 4.57 -5.61 -13.19
C THR A 444 5.77 -6.54 -13.13
N VAL A 445 6.05 -7.24 -14.24
CA VAL A 445 7.23 -8.11 -14.39
C VAL A 445 8.53 -7.30 -14.44
N SER A 446 8.48 -6.05 -14.94
CA SER A 446 9.66 -5.16 -14.92
C SER A 446 10.18 -4.87 -13.52
N THR A 447 9.34 -5.06 -12.50
CA THR A 447 9.73 -4.93 -11.08
C THR A 447 10.07 -6.27 -10.42
N ASP A 448 10.19 -7.36 -11.16
CA ASP A 448 10.68 -8.63 -10.61
C ASP A 448 12.21 -8.61 -10.43
N TYR A 449 12.68 -9.33 -9.41
CA TYR A 449 14.06 -9.32 -8.95
C TYR A 449 15.08 -9.83 -9.98
N ASP A 450 14.64 -10.51 -11.03
CA ASP A 450 15.45 -11.13 -12.07
C ASP A 450 15.31 -10.45 -13.44
N THR A 451 14.65 -9.29 -13.53
CA THR A 451 14.42 -8.59 -14.79
C THR A 451 15.56 -7.64 -15.17
N SER A 452 16.12 -6.91 -14.19
CA SER A 452 17.21 -5.95 -14.42
C SER A 452 18.29 -6.08 -13.35
N ASP A 453 19.50 -5.56 -13.63
CA ASP A 453 20.60 -5.56 -12.65
C ASP A 453 20.24 -4.73 -11.41
N ARG A 454 19.47 -3.65 -11.58
CA ARG A 454 18.98 -2.80 -10.50
C ARG A 454 17.56 -2.29 -10.80
N LEU A 455 16.76 -2.19 -9.75
CA LEU A 455 15.44 -1.60 -9.80
C LEU A 455 15.31 -0.55 -8.71
N TYR A 456 14.83 0.64 -9.08
CA TYR A 456 14.46 1.70 -8.16
C TYR A 456 12.95 1.85 -8.14
N PHE A 457 12.36 1.72 -6.95
CA PHE A 457 10.94 1.99 -6.71
C PHE A 457 10.73 3.50 -6.52
N GLU A 458 10.37 4.20 -7.63
CA GLU A 458 10.15 5.65 -7.67
C GLU A 458 8.94 6.04 -8.53
#